data_c0061f74eb21cddf4a482843e65552a4
#
_entry.id   c0061f74eb21cddf4a482843e65552a4
#
_cell.length_a   1.000
_cell.length_b   1.000
_cell.length_c   1.000
_cell.angle_alpha   90.00
_cell.angle_beta   90.00
_cell.angle_gamma   90.00
#
_symmetry.space_group_name_H-M   'P 1'
#
loop_
_entity.id
_entity.type
_entity.pdbx_description
1 polymer ?
#
loop_
_entity_poly.entity_id
_entity_poly.type
_entity_poly.pdbx_seq_one_letter_code
_entity_poly.pdbx_strand_id
1 'polypeptide(L)'
;MNSCIFCKIINKEIKSYILYEDHYSVAFLDINPISEGHTLFVPKKHYTKLTEIPENERESFLKSFMNFLKMFEEKISKNYNIINNCGKVAQQEIEHLHIHIIPRYGKERVFYWETHKLTEEEAAKIIKKFL
;
A
#
# COMPACT_ATOMS: atom_id res chain seq x y z
N MET A 1 -19.18 -14.04 -7.69
CA MET A 1 -18.02 -14.91 -7.56
C MET A 1 -16.74 -14.11 -7.48
N ASN A 2 -15.99 -14.34 -6.48
CA ASN A 2 -14.82 -13.50 -6.23
C ASN A 2 -13.53 -14.20 -6.64
N SER A 3 -12.87 -13.64 -7.66
CA SER A 3 -11.58 -14.15 -8.12
C SER A 3 -10.40 -13.40 -7.49
N CYS A 4 -10.67 -12.43 -6.63
CA CYS A 4 -9.62 -11.62 -6.00
C CYS A 4 -8.86 -12.42 -4.94
N ILE A 5 -7.56 -12.57 -5.14
CA ILE A 5 -6.72 -13.32 -4.21
C ILE A 5 -6.69 -12.69 -2.81
N PHE A 6 -6.72 -11.36 -2.72
CA PHE A 6 -6.72 -10.68 -1.42
C PHE A 6 -8.05 -10.86 -0.70
N CYS A 7 -9.17 -10.84 -1.42
CA CYS A 7 -10.45 -11.16 -0.80
C CYS A 7 -10.46 -12.58 -0.25
N LYS A 8 -9.83 -13.52 -0.95
CA LYS A 8 -9.73 -14.90 -0.48
C LYS A 8 -8.85 -15.01 0.77
N ILE A 9 -7.79 -14.23 0.85
CA ILE A 9 -6.95 -14.16 2.04
C ILE A 9 -7.75 -13.59 3.22
N ILE A 10 -8.48 -12.50 2.98
CA ILE A 10 -9.31 -11.86 4.00
C ILE A 10 -10.36 -12.83 4.54
N ASN A 11 -10.96 -13.64 3.67
CA ASN A 11 -11.98 -14.61 4.04
C ASN A 11 -11.41 -15.93 4.54
N LYS A 12 -10.09 -16.02 4.70
CA LYS A 12 -9.38 -17.21 5.18
C LYS A 12 -9.51 -18.42 4.26
N GLU A 13 -9.81 -18.20 2.98
CA GLU A 13 -9.87 -19.26 1.97
C GLU A 13 -8.48 -19.66 1.48
N ILE A 14 -7.55 -18.73 1.55
CA ILE A 14 -6.14 -18.95 1.20
C ILE A 14 -5.30 -18.58 2.40
N LYS A 15 -4.34 -19.45 2.73
CA LYS A 15 -3.43 -19.20 3.85
C LYS A 15 -2.52 -18.02 3.53
N SER A 16 -2.28 -17.18 4.53
CA SER A 16 -1.34 -16.07 4.44
C SER A 16 -0.74 -15.83 5.83
N TYR A 17 0.36 -15.08 5.88
CA TYR A 17 1.05 -14.78 7.13
C TYR A 17 0.54 -13.43 7.65
N ILE A 18 -0.55 -13.49 8.43
CA ILE A 18 -1.23 -12.30 8.92
C ILE A 18 -0.50 -11.72 10.13
N LEU A 19 -0.16 -10.44 10.07
CA LEU A 19 0.50 -9.73 11.15
C LEU A 19 -0.46 -8.90 11.99
N TYR A 20 -1.56 -8.48 11.40
CA TYR A 20 -2.49 -7.56 12.04
C TYR A 20 -3.85 -7.67 11.37
N GLU A 21 -4.86 -7.57 12.17
CA GLU A 21 -6.24 -7.56 11.66
C GLU A 21 -7.10 -6.76 12.62
N ASP A 22 -7.93 -5.88 12.08
CA ASP A 22 -8.95 -5.21 12.85
C ASP A 22 -10.26 -5.28 12.08
N HIS A 23 -11.26 -4.51 12.52
CA HIS A 23 -12.56 -4.51 11.88
C HIS A 23 -12.50 -4.05 10.42
N TYR A 24 -11.55 -3.19 10.09
CA TYR A 24 -11.48 -2.56 8.77
C TYR A 24 -10.45 -3.18 7.82
N SER A 25 -9.32 -3.60 8.33
CA SER A 25 -8.15 -3.95 7.51
C SER A 25 -7.47 -5.24 7.96
N VAL A 26 -6.64 -5.75 7.05
CA VAL A 26 -5.73 -6.87 7.33
C VAL A 26 -4.35 -6.49 6.82
N ALA A 27 -3.32 -6.82 7.57
CA ALA A 27 -1.94 -6.68 7.11
C ALA A 27 -1.29 -8.06 7.11
N PHE A 28 -0.63 -8.43 6.01
CA PHE A 28 0.01 -9.73 5.88
C PHE A 28 1.30 -9.59 5.09
N LEU A 29 2.19 -10.58 5.26
CA LEU A 29 3.48 -10.56 4.59
C LEU A 29 3.35 -10.79 3.09
N ASP A 30 4.10 -10.03 2.30
CA ASP A 30 4.24 -10.27 0.88
C ASP A 30 5.06 -11.55 0.68
N ILE A 31 4.58 -12.47 -0.15
CA ILE A 31 5.29 -13.73 -0.40
C ILE A 31 6.48 -13.57 -1.35
N ASN A 32 6.61 -12.42 -1.98
CA ASN A 32 7.77 -12.07 -2.80
C ASN A 32 8.39 -10.78 -2.26
N PRO A 33 8.97 -10.84 -1.06
CA PRO A 33 9.38 -9.63 -0.36
C PRO A 33 10.62 -8.97 -0.99
N ILE A 34 10.63 -7.64 -0.96
CA ILE A 34 11.82 -6.88 -1.31
C ILE A 34 12.83 -6.95 -0.17
N SER A 35 12.30 -6.98 1.06
CA SER A 35 13.13 -7.09 2.26
C SER A 35 12.36 -7.87 3.32
N GLU A 36 13.06 -8.34 4.34
CA GLU A 36 12.43 -9.10 5.41
C GLU A 36 11.43 -8.23 6.17
N GLY A 37 10.16 -8.66 6.18
CA GLY A 37 9.09 -7.88 6.80
C GLY A 37 8.28 -7.03 5.82
N HIS A 38 8.53 -7.14 4.53
CA HIS A 38 7.73 -6.47 3.50
C HIS A 38 6.27 -6.88 3.67
N THR A 39 5.43 -5.93 4.01
CA THR A 39 4.04 -6.16 4.38
C THR A 39 3.10 -5.50 3.39
N LEU A 40 1.94 -6.12 3.21
CA LEU A 40 0.84 -5.55 2.44
C LEU A 40 -0.28 -5.20 3.43
N PHE A 41 -0.77 -3.98 3.36
CA PHE A 41 -1.88 -3.51 4.17
C PHE A 41 -3.08 -3.32 3.25
N VAL A 42 -4.19 -4.00 3.53
CA VAL A 42 -5.37 -3.98 2.67
C VAL A 42 -6.65 -3.73 3.45
N PRO A 43 -7.59 -2.96 2.91
CA PRO A 43 -8.92 -2.88 3.50
C PRO A 43 -9.65 -4.20 3.27
N LYS A 44 -10.52 -4.58 4.20
CA LYS A 44 -11.30 -5.82 4.05
C LYS A 44 -12.31 -5.74 2.91
N LYS A 45 -12.90 -4.56 2.71
CA LYS A 45 -13.79 -4.34 1.57
C LYS A 45 -12.96 -4.23 0.30
N HIS A 46 -13.52 -4.74 -0.79
CA HIS A 46 -12.84 -4.72 -2.07
C HIS A 46 -12.96 -3.35 -2.73
N TYR A 47 -11.90 -2.58 -2.68
CA TYR A 47 -11.73 -1.37 -3.47
C TYR A 47 -10.52 -1.59 -4.36
N THR A 48 -10.54 -1.04 -5.56
CA THR A 48 -9.39 -1.17 -6.45
C THR A 48 -8.31 -0.13 -6.14
N LYS A 49 -8.73 1.07 -5.72
CA LYS A 49 -7.80 2.18 -5.48
C LYS A 49 -8.28 3.09 -4.35
N LEU A 50 -7.36 3.90 -3.83
CA LEU A 50 -7.63 4.79 -2.71
C LEU A 50 -8.83 5.70 -2.91
N THR A 51 -8.99 6.25 -4.12
CA THR A 51 -10.07 7.19 -4.38
C THR A 51 -11.45 6.57 -4.36
N GLU A 52 -11.56 5.24 -4.34
CA GLU A 52 -12.82 4.54 -4.25
C GLU A 52 -13.33 4.40 -2.82
N ILE A 53 -12.48 4.67 -1.82
CA ILE A 53 -12.90 4.58 -0.43
C ILE A 53 -13.95 5.65 -0.17
N PRO A 54 -15.17 5.26 0.27
CA PRO A 54 -16.22 6.23 0.56
C PRO A 54 -15.80 7.21 1.65
N GLU A 55 -16.31 8.42 1.57
CA GLU A 55 -15.95 9.47 2.52
C GLU A 55 -16.18 9.05 3.97
N ASN A 56 -17.28 8.36 4.24
CA ASN A 56 -17.62 7.91 5.59
C ASN A 56 -16.73 6.78 6.12
N GLU A 57 -15.84 6.24 5.29
CA GLU A 57 -14.91 5.18 5.71
C GLU A 57 -13.46 5.66 5.80
N ARG A 58 -13.18 6.88 5.35
CA ARG A 58 -11.80 7.38 5.27
C ARG A 58 -11.14 7.50 6.63
N GLU A 59 -11.89 7.94 7.62
CA GLU A 59 -11.37 8.05 8.98
C GLU A 59 -11.02 6.68 9.54
N SER A 60 -11.89 5.68 9.33
CA SER A 60 -11.64 4.31 9.78
C SER A 60 -10.44 3.71 9.09
N PHE A 61 -10.29 3.96 7.78
CA PHE A 61 -9.15 3.47 7.04
C PHE A 61 -7.84 4.06 7.57
N LEU A 62 -7.80 5.37 7.74
CA LEU A 62 -6.61 6.06 8.23
C LEU A 62 -6.25 5.60 9.64
N LYS A 63 -7.24 5.48 10.51
CA LYS A 63 -7.03 5.03 11.88
C LYS A 63 -6.44 3.62 11.91
N SER A 64 -7.01 2.72 11.11
CA SER A 64 -6.54 1.34 10.99
C SER A 64 -5.08 1.31 10.50
N PHE A 65 -4.79 2.08 9.47
CA PHE A 65 -3.45 2.15 8.90
C PHE A 65 -2.43 2.69 9.90
N MET A 66 -2.76 3.77 10.59
CA MET A 66 -1.87 4.37 11.58
C MET A 66 -1.62 3.44 12.77
N ASN A 67 -2.65 2.71 13.19
CA ASN A 67 -2.49 1.72 14.27
C ASN A 67 -1.48 0.66 13.88
N PHE A 68 -1.59 0.14 12.67
CA PHE A 68 -0.63 -0.86 12.20
C PHE A 68 0.77 -0.27 12.04
N LEU A 69 0.89 0.94 11.49
CA LEU A 69 2.21 1.56 11.31
C LEU A 69 2.96 1.74 12.62
N LYS A 70 2.25 2.09 13.69
CA LYS A 70 2.89 2.19 15.00
C LYS A 70 3.48 0.85 15.44
N MET A 71 2.71 -0.22 15.25
CA MET A 71 3.19 -1.56 15.55
C MET A 71 4.38 -1.94 14.69
N PHE A 72 4.32 -1.60 13.40
CA PHE A 72 5.38 -1.88 12.45
C PHE A 72 6.69 -1.19 12.88
N GLU A 73 6.60 0.06 13.27
CA GLU A 73 7.77 0.82 13.72
C GLU A 73 8.40 0.24 14.97
N GLU A 74 7.56 -0.23 15.88
CA GLU A 74 8.05 -0.81 17.13
C GLU A 74 8.66 -2.20 16.94
N LYS A 75 8.06 -2.99 16.06
CA LYS A 75 8.37 -4.42 15.98
C LYS A 75 9.26 -4.80 14.81
N ILE A 76 9.27 -4.03 13.75
CA ILE A 76 10.00 -4.38 12.52
C ILE A 76 11.09 -3.37 12.20
N SER A 77 10.72 -2.14 11.84
CA SER A 77 11.71 -1.14 11.47
C SER A 77 11.12 0.26 11.50
N LYS A 78 11.95 1.23 11.89
CA LYS A 78 11.59 2.65 11.84
C LYS A 78 11.93 3.28 10.50
N ASN A 79 12.62 2.53 9.64
CA ASN A 79 12.97 2.97 8.30
C ASN A 79 12.20 2.12 7.31
N TYR A 80 11.31 2.72 6.53
CA TYR A 80 10.50 1.97 5.58
C TYR A 80 9.96 2.88 4.49
N ASN A 81 9.60 2.27 3.37
CA ASN A 81 8.90 2.96 2.30
C ASN A 81 7.44 2.53 2.30
N ILE A 82 6.56 3.48 2.04
CA ILE A 82 5.14 3.20 1.81
C ILE A 82 4.89 3.44 0.33
N ILE A 83 4.35 2.43 -0.36
CA ILE A 83 4.09 2.52 -1.79
C ILE A 83 2.69 2.02 -2.07
N ASN A 84 1.92 2.83 -2.79
CA ASN A 84 0.64 2.41 -3.33
C ASN A 84 0.70 2.56 -4.85
N ASN A 85 0.63 1.45 -5.56
CA ASN A 85 0.61 1.45 -7.01
C ASN A 85 -0.84 1.52 -7.48
N CYS A 86 -1.18 2.55 -8.24
CA CYS A 86 -2.53 2.74 -8.74
C CYS A 86 -2.54 2.67 -10.26
N GLY A 87 -3.16 1.62 -10.79
CA GLY A 87 -3.25 1.41 -12.23
C GLY A 87 -2.12 0.53 -12.76
N LYS A 88 -2.38 -0.13 -13.88
CA LYS A 88 -1.44 -1.09 -14.48
C LYS A 88 -0.11 -0.46 -14.89
N VAL A 89 -0.16 0.74 -15.46
CA VAL A 89 1.04 1.44 -15.90
C VAL A 89 1.93 1.80 -14.72
N ALA A 90 1.33 1.94 -13.53
CA ALA A 90 2.06 2.19 -12.29
C ALA A 90 2.33 0.88 -11.52
N GLN A 91 2.24 -0.27 -12.21
CA GLN A 91 2.59 -1.59 -11.67
C GLN A 91 1.63 -2.15 -10.63
N GLN A 92 0.37 -1.77 -10.69
CA GLN A 92 -0.65 -2.42 -9.86
C GLN A 92 -0.99 -3.76 -10.49
N GLU A 93 -0.51 -4.85 -9.89
CA GLU A 93 -0.75 -6.20 -10.40
C GLU A 93 -2.05 -6.81 -9.89
N ILE A 94 -2.41 -6.51 -8.65
CA ILE A 94 -3.64 -7.02 -8.03
C ILE A 94 -4.63 -5.87 -7.91
N GLU A 95 -5.83 -6.06 -8.47
CA GLU A 95 -6.86 -5.03 -8.49
C GLU A 95 -7.68 -5.00 -7.21
N HIS A 96 -7.00 -5.01 -6.10
CA HIS A 96 -7.54 -4.78 -4.77
C HIS A 96 -6.56 -3.83 -4.09
N LEU A 97 -7.06 -2.73 -3.59
CA LEU A 97 -6.22 -1.71 -2.94
C LEU A 97 -5.29 -2.35 -1.92
N HIS A 98 -4.01 -2.11 -2.09
CA HIS A 98 -3.02 -2.56 -1.13
C HIS A 98 -1.88 -1.57 -1.05
N ILE A 99 -1.38 -1.41 0.16
CA ILE A 99 -0.28 -0.50 0.44
C ILE A 99 0.92 -1.34 0.86
N HIS A 100 2.01 -1.20 0.11
CA HIS A 100 3.26 -1.85 0.46
C HIS A 100 3.93 -1.08 1.59
N ILE A 101 4.35 -1.79 2.61
CA ILE A 101 5.20 -1.24 3.67
C ILE A 101 6.47 -2.04 3.64
N ILE A 102 7.55 -1.40 3.19
CA ILE A 102 8.80 -2.08 2.88
C ILE A 102 9.89 -1.59 3.84
N PRO A 103 10.27 -2.42 4.82
CA PRO A 103 11.30 -2.00 5.77
C PRO A 103 12.67 -1.92 5.07
N ARG A 104 13.48 -0.96 5.50
CA ARG A 104 14.80 -0.73 4.90
C ARG A 104 15.87 -0.90 5.96
N TYR A 105 16.80 -1.80 5.69
CA TYR A 105 17.87 -2.14 6.65
C TYR A 105 19.25 -1.64 6.20
N GLY A 106 19.30 -0.97 5.05
CA GLY A 106 20.56 -0.48 4.51
C GLY A 106 21.35 -1.53 3.73
N LYS A 107 20.86 -2.75 3.64
CA LYS A 107 21.52 -3.86 2.93
C LYS A 107 20.93 -4.09 1.55
N GLU A 108 19.64 -3.87 1.43
CA GLU A 108 18.92 -4.13 0.19
C GLU A 108 19.11 -2.97 -0.78
N ARG A 109 18.83 -3.26 -2.04
CA ARG A 109 18.94 -2.27 -3.09
C ARG A 109 17.96 -1.14 -2.84
N VAL A 110 18.46 0.10 -2.92
CA VAL A 110 17.62 1.30 -2.77
C VAL A 110 16.75 1.45 -4.02
N PHE A 111 15.51 1.95 -3.84
CA PHE A 111 14.69 2.32 -4.98
C PHE A 111 15.41 3.39 -5.78
N TYR A 112 15.49 3.18 -7.07
CA TYR A 112 16.12 4.13 -7.97
C TYR A 112 15.09 4.59 -8.98
N TRP A 113 14.83 5.90 -8.97
CA TRP A 113 13.91 6.50 -9.92
C TRP A 113 14.65 7.43 -10.83
N GLU A 114 14.39 7.28 -12.11
CA GLU A 114 14.88 8.19 -13.09
C GLU A 114 14.11 9.50 -12.98
N THR A 115 14.82 10.60 -12.87
CA THR A 115 14.20 11.91 -12.73
C THR A 115 14.69 12.85 -13.83
N HIS A 116 13.96 13.91 -14.04
CA HIS A 116 14.37 15.00 -14.92
C HIS A 116 14.23 16.32 -14.19
N LYS A 117 14.88 17.36 -14.69
CA LYS A 117 14.78 18.67 -14.08
C LYS A 117 13.46 19.32 -14.51
N LEU A 118 12.70 19.82 -13.55
CA LEU A 118 11.45 20.52 -13.82
C LEU A 118 11.71 21.78 -14.63
N THR A 119 10.99 21.98 -15.72
CA THR A 119 11.04 23.21 -16.50
C THR A 119 9.86 24.11 -16.14
N GLU A 120 10.02 25.42 -16.41
CA GLU A 120 8.95 26.38 -16.17
C GLU A 120 7.71 26.07 -17.00
N GLU A 121 7.89 25.60 -18.24
CA GLU A 121 6.77 25.22 -19.11
C GLU A 121 5.97 24.05 -18.54
N GLU A 122 6.68 23.04 -18.09
CA GLU A 122 6.04 21.86 -17.49
C GLU A 122 5.26 22.26 -16.24
N ALA A 123 5.85 23.07 -15.38
CA ALA A 123 5.19 23.52 -14.16
C ALA A 123 3.93 24.34 -14.48
N ALA A 124 4.04 25.30 -15.41
CA ALA A 124 2.89 26.13 -15.78
C ALA A 124 1.76 25.30 -16.35
N LYS A 125 2.08 24.33 -17.19
CA LYS A 125 1.09 23.44 -17.80
C LYS A 125 0.31 22.65 -16.75
N ILE A 126 1.02 22.12 -15.75
CA ILE A 126 0.38 21.34 -14.70
C ILE A 126 -0.44 22.22 -13.75
N ILE A 127 0.13 23.36 -13.34
CA ILE A 127 -0.59 24.30 -12.45
C ILE A 127 -1.91 24.72 -13.07
N LYS A 128 -1.91 25.00 -14.37
CA LYS A 128 -3.11 25.42 -15.08
C LYS A 128 -4.25 24.40 -14.98
N LYS A 129 -3.92 23.12 -14.90
CA LYS A 129 -4.94 22.06 -14.77
C LYS A 129 -5.64 22.09 -13.42
N PHE A 130 -5.06 22.70 -12.41
CA PHE A 130 -5.63 22.76 -11.05
C PHE A 130 -6.36 24.07 -10.78
N LEU A 131 -6.30 25.02 -11.67
CA LEU A 131 -7.01 26.29 -11.54
C LEU A 131 -8.37 26.21 -12.25
#